data_0f8d0e89c3f5413752cf8f8f3e9d54f7
#
_entry.id   0f8d0e89c3f5413752cf8f8f3e9d54f7
#
_cell.length_a   1.000
_cell.length_b   1.000
_cell.length_c   1.000
_cell.angle_alpha   90.00
_cell.angle_beta   90.00
_cell.angle_gamma   90.00
#
_symmetry.space_group_name_H-M   'P 1'
#
loop_
_entity.id
_entity.type
_entity.pdbx_description
1 polymer ?
#
loop_
_entity_poly.entity_id
_entity_poly.type
_entity_poly.pdbx_seq_one_letter_code
_entity_poly.pdbx_strand_id
1 'polypeptide(L)'
;MISEKIKSLIQSQDPHAGMDQLFFTNSEIFHASYDAIFKKQWVFLTHLSYFNQNNIFTYNLNKGFIEIKKTDDNQLSISAPDQNIKCHLKVYESLVSINLSNSPYSFDEFIKPLEPYIKIHGLNDGKIAFQKDFIFNASHLATIHNFKECAHCWGGEFTHKDYLSVHGEDYCNSYGAGVGSGIEAPKLTKRIKEWTEQTLKRGLFVGEFSEHDSKYFRIAERTPLPEGIASETMDGSYSCSTLMGDFREIGADNGYTAIGFSPFNSFVANNEFVILFLFSPISQNKTVVTQYWVTHKDAEVDVDKMIFLWDQTSTEDSQLCEMNQKGIESRSYQPGKYGDLETSLVQYQKFYLNHLQTHLNDLV
;
A
#
# COMPACT_ATOMS: atom_id res chain seq x y z
N MET A 1 20.63 19.54 -9.65
CA MET A 1 21.62 18.50 -10.12
C MET A 1 22.02 17.67 -8.91
N ILE A 2 22.13 16.37 -9.09
CA ILE A 2 22.57 15.44 -8.03
C ILE A 2 24.08 15.57 -7.91
N SER A 3 24.59 15.77 -6.68
CA SER A 3 26.03 15.90 -6.44
C SER A 3 26.78 14.58 -6.67
N GLU A 4 28.04 14.63 -7.07
CA GLU A 4 28.86 13.43 -7.31
C GLU A 4 28.96 12.53 -6.07
N LYS A 5 28.97 13.13 -4.87
CA LYS A 5 28.93 12.38 -3.61
C LYS A 5 27.67 11.52 -3.50
N ILE A 6 26.51 12.07 -3.83
CA ILE A 6 25.23 11.36 -3.77
C ILE A 6 25.14 10.29 -4.86
N LYS A 7 25.64 10.57 -6.07
CA LYS A 7 25.73 9.56 -7.13
C LYS A 7 26.57 8.35 -6.68
N SER A 8 27.74 8.61 -6.12
CA SER A 8 28.63 7.55 -5.61
C SER A 8 27.97 6.75 -4.50
N LEU A 9 27.25 7.40 -3.59
CA LEU A 9 26.50 6.72 -2.53
C LEU A 9 25.44 5.79 -3.11
N ILE A 10 24.60 6.27 -4.04
CA ILE A 10 23.54 5.46 -4.65
C ILE A 10 24.14 4.26 -5.39
N GLN A 11 25.27 4.45 -6.08
CA GLN A 11 25.94 3.36 -6.83
C GLN A 11 26.60 2.32 -5.94
N SER A 12 27.05 2.71 -4.75
CA SER A 12 27.78 1.83 -3.83
C SER A 12 26.92 1.18 -2.74
N GLN A 13 25.65 1.61 -2.58
CA GLN A 13 24.76 1.05 -1.56
C GLN A 13 24.45 -0.42 -1.85
N ASP A 14 24.79 -1.28 -0.90
CA ASP A 14 24.42 -2.69 -0.93
C ASP A 14 22.91 -2.84 -0.62
N PRO A 15 22.12 -3.43 -1.51
CA PRO A 15 20.69 -3.65 -1.27
C PRO A 15 20.39 -4.66 -0.16
N HIS A 16 21.37 -5.42 0.32
CA HIS A 16 21.23 -6.36 1.42
C HIS A 16 21.66 -5.79 2.78
N ALA A 17 22.18 -4.58 2.80
CA ALA A 17 22.55 -3.87 4.02
C ALA A 17 21.55 -2.77 4.33
N GLY A 18 21.41 -2.40 5.58
CA GLY A 18 20.63 -1.22 5.97
C GLY A 18 21.07 0.01 5.19
N MET A 19 20.14 0.90 4.90
CA MET A 19 20.37 2.09 4.07
C MET A 19 21.18 3.14 4.82
N ASP A 20 22.09 3.82 4.11
CA ASP A 20 22.78 5.00 4.64
C ASP A 20 21.78 6.08 5.06
N GLN A 21 22.10 6.84 6.10
CA GLN A 21 21.29 7.93 6.64
C GLN A 21 20.78 8.90 5.56
N LEU A 22 21.60 9.19 4.57
CA LEU A 22 21.29 10.15 3.52
C LEU A 22 20.12 9.71 2.63
N PHE A 23 19.79 8.42 2.53
CA PHE A 23 18.61 7.97 1.81
C PHE A 23 17.31 8.45 2.46
N PHE A 24 17.32 8.69 3.75
CA PHE A 24 16.16 9.15 4.51
C PHE A 24 16.13 10.65 4.73
N THR A 25 17.29 11.34 4.67
CA THR A 25 17.42 12.72 5.15
C THR A 25 17.87 13.73 4.08
N ASN A 26 18.32 13.25 2.91
CA ASN A 26 18.87 14.12 1.89
C ASN A 26 17.82 14.53 0.85
N SER A 27 17.66 15.84 0.63
CA SER A 27 16.68 16.36 -0.32
C SER A 27 16.99 16.03 -1.79
N GLU A 28 18.26 15.89 -2.18
CA GLU A 28 18.63 15.50 -3.55
C GLU A 28 18.15 14.08 -3.84
N ILE A 29 18.34 13.15 -2.88
CA ILE A 29 17.85 11.76 -3.00
C ILE A 29 16.33 11.73 -3.01
N PHE A 30 15.67 12.51 -2.16
CA PHE A 30 14.21 12.61 -2.17
C PHE A 30 13.67 13.03 -3.54
N HIS A 31 14.23 14.09 -4.13
CA HIS A 31 13.80 14.55 -5.46
C HIS A 31 14.11 13.53 -6.56
N ALA A 32 15.29 12.89 -6.48
CA ALA A 32 15.65 11.84 -7.42
C ALA A 32 14.69 10.63 -7.33
N SER A 33 14.33 10.22 -6.13
CA SER A 33 13.36 9.13 -5.89
C SER A 33 11.98 9.48 -6.42
N TYR A 34 11.55 10.74 -6.20
CA TYR A 34 10.28 11.23 -6.70
C TYR A 34 10.22 11.18 -8.23
N ASP A 35 11.27 11.63 -8.92
CA ASP A 35 11.36 11.62 -10.38
C ASP A 35 11.57 10.21 -10.94
N ALA A 36 12.39 9.39 -10.28
CA ALA A 36 12.73 8.04 -10.74
C ALA A 36 11.60 7.02 -10.55
N ILE A 37 10.80 7.17 -9.48
CA ILE A 37 9.83 6.17 -9.07
C ILE A 37 8.41 6.75 -9.10
N PHE A 38 8.09 7.73 -8.26
CA PHE A 38 6.72 8.24 -8.11
C PHE A 38 6.11 8.65 -9.46
N LYS A 39 6.80 9.46 -10.23
CA LYS A 39 6.31 9.93 -11.54
C LYS A 39 6.17 8.81 -12.57
N LYS A 40 6.90 7.71 -12.42
CA LYS A 40 6.92 6.60 -13.39
C LYS A 40 5.93 5.47 -13.06
N GLN A 41 5.45 5.39 -11.82
CA GLN A 41 4.50 4.36 -11.41
C GLN A 41 3.05 4.77 -11.66
N TRP A 42 2.17 3.79 -11.85
CA TRP A 42 0.73 4.01 -11.73
C TRP A 42 0.37 4.09 -10.26
N VAL A 43 -0.27 5.19 -9.88
CA VAL A 43 -0.67 5.47 -8.51
C VAL A 43 -2.17 5.72 -8.50
N PHE A 44 -2.95 4.93 -7.74
CA PHE A 44 -4.34 5.27 -7.54
C PHE A 44 -4.44 6.39 -6.48
N LEU A 45 -5.37 7.31 -6.69
CA LEU A 45 -5.55 8.48 -5.84
C LEU A 45 -6.83 8.43 -5.02
N THR A 46 -7.90 7.86 -5.58
CA THR A 46 -9.21 7.81 -4.91
C THR A 46 -10.10 6.77 -5.58
N HIS A 47 -11.25 6.50 -4.98
CA HIS A 47 -12.33 5.71 -5.55
C HIS A 47 -13.33 6.59 -6.31
N LEU A 48 -13.91 6.10 -7.41
CA LEU A 48 -14.82 6.86 -8.27
C LEU A 48 -16.02 7.45 -7.53
N SER A 49 -16.49 6.79 -6.46
CA SER A 49 -17.58 7.29 -5.64
C SER A 49 -17.29 8.62 -4.94
N TYR A 50 -16.03 9.04 -4.83
CA TYR A 50 -15.67 10.39 -4.37
C TYR A 50 -16.39 11.47 -5.17
N PHE A 51 -16.55 11.25 -6.49
CA PHE A 51 -17.17 12.18 -7.41
C PHE A 51 -18.71 12.16 -7.38
N ASN A 52 -19.33 11.35 -6.53
CA ASN A 52 -20.78 11.42 -6.31
C ASN A 52 -21.19 12.65 -5.48
N GLN A 53 -20.29 13.15 -4.66
CA GLN A 53 -20.52 14.32 -3.79
C GLN A 53 -19.59 15.49 -4.12
N ASN A 54 -18.52 15.27 -4.88
CA ASN A 54 -17.49 16.25 -5.18
C ASN A 54 -17.26 16.30 -6.70
N ASN A 55 -17.17 17.49 -7.28
CA ASN A 55 -16.86 17.64 -8.70
C ASN A 55 -15.36 17.67 -9.00
N ILE A 56 -14.53 17.92 -7.99
CA ILE A 56 -13.08 18.12 -8.11
C ILE A 56 -12.39 17.34 -7.02
N PHE A 57 -11.35 16.60 -7.42
CA PHE A 57 -10.37 16.00 -6.52
C PHE A 57 -9.02 16.68 -6.75
N THR A 58 -8.41 17.20 -5.69
CA THR A 58 -7.11 17.84 -5.74
C THR A 58 -6.07 16.97 -5.04
N TYR A 59 -4.97 16.67 -5.71
CA TYR A 59 -3.85 15.92 -5.18
C TYR A 59 -2.58 16.78 -5.17
N ASN A 60 -2.02 17.00 -3.98
CA ASN A 60 -0.80 17.77 -3.82
C ASN A 60 0.42 16.95 -4.23
N LEU A 61 1.23 17.49 -5.11
CA LEU A 61 2.52 16.96 -5.50
C LEU A 61 3.62 17.59 -4.63
N ASN A 62 4.85 17.08 -4.73
CA ASN A 62 6.03 17.73 -4.13
C ASN A 62 6.16 19.21 -4.54
N LYS A 63 5.78 19.54 -5.79
CA LYS A 63 5.63 20.92 -6.28
C LYS A 63 4.32 21.01 -7.05
N GLY A 64 3.45 21.95 -6.67
CA GLY A 64 2.15 22.14 -7.31
C GLY A 64 1.13 21.07 -6.96
N PHE A 65 0.13 20.90 -7.80
CA PHE A 65 -0.97 19.97 -7.59
C PHE A 65 -1.55 19.44 -8.91
N ILE A 66 -2.32 18.39 -8.79
CA ILE A 66 -3.15 17.83 -9.87
C ILE A 66 -4.60 18.05 -9.50
N GLU A 67 -5.40 18.42 -10.48
CA GLU A 67 -6.86 18.42 -10.37
C GLU A 67 -7.45 17.33 -11.28
N ILE A 68 -8.33 16.53 -10.71
CA ILE A 68 -9.21 15.62 -11.46
C ILE A 68 -10.61 16.17 -11.35
N LYS A 69 -11.23 16.45 -12.48
CA LYS A 69 -12.59 17.03 -12.56
C LYS A 69 -13.55 16.07 -13.21
N LYS A 70 -14.73 15.93 -12.62
CA LYS A 70 -15.87 15.29 -13.26
C LYS A 70 -16.46 16.25 -14.25
N THR A 71 -16.58 15.84 -15.50
CA THR A 71 -17.16 16.62 -16.61
C THR A 71 -18.67 16.41 -16.68
N ASP A 72 -19.37 17.25 -17.43
CA ASP A 72 -20.84 17.20 -17.56
C ASP A 72 -21.36 15.90 -18.18
N ASP A 73 -20.54 15.20 -18.95
CA ASP A 73 -20.81 13.88 -19.52
C ASP A 73 -20.38 12.71 -18.61
N ASN A 74 -20.15 13.00 -17.33
CA ASN A 74 -19.70 12.06 -16.29
C ASN A 74 -18.33 11.40 -16.54
N GLN A 75 -17.51 11.93 -17.41
CA GLN A 75 -16.14 11.51 -17.59
C GLN A 75 -15.21 12.22 -16.58
N LEU A 76 -14.00 11.71 -16.42
CA LEU A 76 -12.98 12.38 -15.62
C LEU A 76 -11.94 13.01 -16.55
N SER A 77 -11.60 14.26 -16.27
CA SER A 77 -10.48 14.98 -16.88
C SER A 77 -9.40 15.24 -15.82
N ILE A 78 -8.14 15.29 -16.27
CA ILE A 78 -7.00 15.56 -15.39
C ILE A 78 -6.18 16.73 -15.91
N SER A 79 -5.71 17.58 -15.00
CA SER A 79 -4.81 18.71 -15.29
C SER A 79 -3.81 18.92 -14.16
N ALA A 80 -2.67 19.52 -14.49
CA ALA A 80 -1.67 20.03 -13.55
C ALA A 80 -1.43 21.53 -13.85
N PRO A 81 -2.28 22.43 -13.31
CA PRO A 81 -2.34 23.84 -13.76
C PRO A 81 -1.01 24.60 -13.61
N ASP A 82 -0.25 24.27 -12.58
CA ASP A 82 1.00 25.00 -12.23
C ASP A 82 2.25 24.33 -12.80
N GLN A 83 2.11 23.28 -13.60
CA GLN A 83 3.25 22.48 -14.07
C GLN A 83 3.07 22.04 -15.53
N ASN A 84 4.14 22.08 -16.29
CA ASN A 84 4.19 21.45 -17.61
C ASN A 84 4.46 19.94 -17.47
N ILE A 85 3.57 19.23 -16.72
CA ILE A 85 3.63 17.78 -16.50
C ILE A 85 2.54 17.13 -17.32
N LYS A 86 2.90 16.11 -18.09
CA LYS A 86 1.94 15.24 -18.74
C LYS A 86 1.32 14.31 -17.70
N CYS A 87 -0.01 14.36 -17.61
CA CYS A 87 -0.77 13.52 -16.71
C CYS A 87 -1.56 12.49 -17.49
N HIS A 88 -1.49 11.25 -17.07
CA HIS A 88 -2.28 10.15 -17.63
C HIS A 88 -3.26 9.69 -16.55
N LEU A 89 -4.51 9.47 -16.96
CA LEU A 89 -5.60 9.03 -16.10
C LEU A 89 -6.15 7.70 -16.58
N LYS A 90 -6.37 6.78 -15.65
CA LYS A 90 -7.05 5.50 -15.88
C LYS A 90 -8.01 5.21 -14.74
N VAL A 91 -9.12 4.59 -15.07
CA VAL A 91 -10.08 4.07 -14.08
C VAL A 91 -10.24 2.57 -14.33
N TYR A 92 -10.09 1.80 -13.25
CA TYR A 92 -10.28 0.35 -13.28
C TYR A 92 -10.96 -0.08 -12.00
N GLU A 93 -12.08 -0.80 -12.10
CA GLU A 93 -12.89 -1.22 -10.95
C GLU A 93 -13.10 -0.04 -9.96
N SER A 94 -13.49 1.11 -10.49
CA SER A 94 -13.68 2.36 -9.75
C SER A 94 -12.43 2.94 -9.05
N LEU A 95 -11.25 2.36 -9.22
CA LEU A 95 -9.98 2.93 -8.76
C LEU A 95 -9.49 3.97 -9.77
N VAL A 96 -9.37 5.21 -9.33
CA VAL A 96 -8.91 6.34 -10.16
C VAL A 96 -7.41 6.46 -10.05
N SER A 97 -6.69 6.13 -11.11
CA SER A 97 -5.22 6.02 -11.14
C SER A 97 -4.60 7.05 -12.08
N ILE A 98 -3.41 7.51 -11.70
CA ILE A 98 -2.61 8.43 -12.51
C ILE A 98 -1.22 7.88 -12.79
N ASN A 99 -0.59 8.44 -13.84
CA ASN A 99 0.84 8.32 -14.09
C ASN A 99 1.35 9.67 -14.65
N LEU A 100 2.51 10.11 -14.16
CA LEU A 100 3.10 11.41 -14.48
C LEU A 100 4.31 11.31 -15.45
N SER A 101 4.57 10.13 -15.98
CA SER A 101 5.62 9.92 -16.97
C SER A 101 5.22 10.45 -18.33
N ASN A 102 6.17 10.99 -19.10
CA ASN A 102 5.95 11.32 -20.51
C ASN A 102 5.63 10.06 -21.36
N SER A 103 6.13 8.90 -20.92
CA SER A 103 5.95 7.60 -21.57
C SER A 103 5.65 6.54 -20.49
N PRO A 104 4.40 6.47 -20.00
CA PRO A 104 4.02 5.53 -18.95
C PRO A 104 4.10 4.09 -19.44
N TYR A 105 4.43 3.17 -18.54
CA TYR A 105 4.21 1.76 -18.80
C TYR A 105 2.72 1.48 -19.06
N SER A 106 2.43 0.41 -19.81
CA SER A 106 1.06 0.01 -20.10
C SER A 106 0.27 -0.20 -18.81
N PHE A 107 -0.88 0.48 -18.68
CA PHE A 107 -1.78 0.28 -17.56
C PHE A 107 -2.37 -1.14 -17.55
N ASP A 108 -2.66 -1.68 -18.73
CA ASP A 108 -3.23 -3.02 -18.87
C ASP A 108 -2.22 -4.11 -18.43
N GLU A 109 -0.93 -3.94 -18.74
CA GLU A 109 0.13 -4.82 -18.20
C GLU A 109 0.28 -4.66 -16.70
N PHE A 110 0.14 -3.42 -16.19
CA PHE A 110 0.24 -3.13 -14.77
C PHE A 110 -0.88 -3.80 -13.98
N ILE A 111 -2.13 -3.72 -14.43
CA ILE A 111 -3.28 -4.18 -13.65
C ILE A 111 -3.60 -5.68 -13.84
N LYS A 112 -3.29 -6.25 -14.99
CA LYS A 112 -3.70 -7.60 -15.39
C LYS A 112 -3.44 -8.71 -14.35
N PRO A 113 -2.26 -8.83 -13.74
CA PRO A 113 -2.03 -9.90 -12.75
C PRO A 113 -2.78 -9.66 -11.43
N LEU A 114 -3.22 -8.42 -11.16
CA LEU A 114 -3.94 -8.03 -9.95
C LEU A 114 -5.47 -8.09 -10.13
N GLU A 115 -5.95 -8.20 -11.37
CA GLU A 115 -7.39 -8.20 -11.68
C GLU A 115 -8.22 -9.17 -10.85
N PRO A 116 -7.86 -10.47 -10.69
CA PRO A 116 -8.72 -11.40 -9.98
C PRO A 116 -8.82 -11.07 -8.49
N TYR A 117 -7.76 -10.50 -7.90
CA TYR A 117 -7.75 -10.06 -6.50
C TYR A 117 -8.62 -8.83 -6.26
N ILE A 118 -8.76 -7.95 -7.26
CA ILE A 118 -9.58 -6.74 -7.16
C ILE A 118 -11.05 -7.06 -7.48
N LYS A 119 -11.31 -7.79 -8.56
CA LYS A 119 -12.66 -8.04 -9.08
C LYS A 119 -13.55 -8.77 -8.09
N ILE A 120 -13.00 -9.71 -7.33
CA ILE A 120 -13.76 -10.47 -6.33
C ILE A 120 -14.46 -9.56 -5.29
N HIS A 121 -13.93 -8.35 -5.06
CA HIS A 121 -14.49 -7.38 -4.11
C HIS A 121 -15.52 -6.43 -4.73
N GLY A 122 -15.75 -6.43 -6.05
CA GLY A 122 -16.82 -5.69 -6.71
C GLY A 122 -16.82 -4.19 -6.43
N LEU A 123 -15.66 -3.53 -6.53
CA LEU A 123 -15.50 -2.11 -6.19
C LEU A 123 -16.41 -1.18 -7.02
N ASN A 124 -16.88 -1.60 -8.20
CA ASN A 124 -17.81 -0.80 -9.02
C ASN A 124 -19.15 -0.54 -8.32
N ASP A 125 -19.56 -1.40 -7.40
CA ASP A 125 -20.72 -1.21 -6.54
C ASP A 125 -20.35 -0.65 -5.16
N GLY A 126 -19.13 -0.15 -5.01
CA GLY A 126 -18.59 0.41 -3.78
C GLY A 126 -18.92 1.89 -3.58
N LYS A 127 -18.87 2.30 -2.32
CA LYS A 127 -18.82 3.71 -1.89
C LYS A 127 -17.74 3.91 -0.84
N ILE A 128 -17.07 5.07 -0.85
CA ILE A 128 -16.26 5.51 0.28
C ILE A 128 -17.20 5.74 1.46
N ALA A 129 -17.11 4.88 2.47
CA ALA A 129 -17.85 5.01 3.73
C ALA A 129 -17.10 5.91 4.72
N PHE A 130 -15.76 5.88 4.69
CA PHE A 130 -14.92 6.71 5.53
C PHE A 130 -13.58 7.00 4.85
N GLN A 131 -12.98 8.14 5.18
CA GLN A 131 -11.63 8.52 4.73
C GLN A 131 -10.89 9.23 5.86
N LYS A 132 -9.58 8.95 5.99
CA LYS A 132 -8.70 9.64 6.95
C LYS A 132 -7.29 9.77 6.41
N ASP A 133 -6.66 10.91 6.70
CA ASP A 133 -5.24 11.17 6.46
C ASP A 133 -4.46 10.97 7.76
N PHE A 134 -3.41 10.17 7.69
CA PHE A 134 -2.43 9.98 8.75
C PHE A 134 -1.15 10.70 8.36
N ILE A 135 -0.66 11.55 9.26
CA ILE A 135 0.58 12.29 9.03
C ILE A 135 1.73 11.51 9.65
N PHE A 136 2.66 11.11 8.80
CA PHE A 136 3.91 10.48 9.18
C PHE A 136 5.03 11.54 9.10
N ASN A 137 5.55 11.98 10.24
CA ASN A 137 6.71 12.87 10.30
C ASN A 137 8.00 12.07 10.05
N ALA A 138 8.02 11.38 8.94
CA ALA A 138 9.09 10.51 8.49
C ALA A 138 9.23 10.57 6.97
N SER A 139 10.40 10.21 6.47
CA SER A 139 10.64 10.08 5.04
C SER A 139 9.74 9.01 4.42
N HIS A 140 9.43 9.18 3.14
CA HIS A 140 8.65 8.15 2.43
C HIS A 140 9.33 6.78 2.50
N LEU A 141 10.65 6.73 2.40
CA LEU A 141 11.39 5.48 2.49
C LEU A 141 11.20 4.80 3.85
N ALA A 142 11.31 5.55 4.96
CA ALA A 142 11.07 5.01 6.31
C ALA A 142 9.63 4.53 6.49
N THR A 143 8.66 5.29 5.96
CA THR A 143 7.24 4.91 6.00
C THR A 143 6.99 3.63 5.22
N ILE A 144 7.52 3.50 3.99
CA ILE A 144 7.35 2.28 3.19
C ILE A 144 8.08 1.09 3.82
N HIS A 145 9.24 1.30 4.44
CA HIS A 145 9.91 0.23 5.17
C HIS A 145 9.02 -0.35 6.26
N ASN A 146 8.36 0.49 7.06
CA ASN A 146 7.42 0.06 8.09
C ASN A 146 6.28 -0.82 7.53
N PHE A 147 5.75 -0.47 6.36
CA PHE A 147 4.67 -1.23 5.70
C PHE A 147 5.15 -2.44 4.86
N LYS A 148 6.44 -2.77 4.88
CA LYS A 148 7.02 -3.91 4.15
C LYS A 148 7.55 -5.01 5.06
N GLU A 149 7.42 -4.85 6.36
CA GLU A 149 7.81 -5.87 7.33
C GLU A 149 6.83 -5.86 8.52
N CYS A 150 6.78 -6.95 9.25
CA CYS A 150 5.96 -7.08 10.47
C CYS A 150 6.78 -7.30 11.73
N ALA A 151 8.11 -7.19 11.66
CA ALA A 151 8.96 -7.42 12.83
C ALA A 151 8.68 -6.42 13.96
N HIS A 152 8.24 -5.19 13.62
CA HIS A 152 7.84 -4.17 14.58
C HIS A 152 6.54 -4.51 15.32
N CYS A 153 5.64 -5.33 14.74
CA CYS A 153 4.34 -5.64 15.36
C CYS A 153 4.47 -6.26 16.74
N TRP A 154 5.61 -6.84 17.12
CA TRP A 154 5.84 -7.49 18.44
C TRP A 154 6.89 -6.80 19.29
N GLY A 155 7.50 -5.73 18.81
CA GLY A 155 8.68 -5.10 19.37
C GLY A 155 8.46 -4.22 20.59
N GLY A 156 7.77 -4.64 21.66
CA GLY A 156 7.77 -3.94 22.95
C GLY A 156 6.49 -3.15 23.27
N GLU A 157 6.61 -1.97 23.92
CA GLU A 157 5.45 -1.19 24.41
C GLU A 157 4.56 -0.60 23.29
N PHE A 158 5.11 -0.45 22.10
CA PHE A 158 4.43 0.11 20.91
C PHE A 158 3.99 -0.97 19.93
N THR A 159 3.75 -2.18 20.42
CA THR A 159 3.25 -3.26 19.58
C THR A 159 1.82 -3.00 19.17
N HIS A 160 1.47 -3.41 17.96
CA HIS A 160 0.09 -3.43 17.47
C HIS A 160 -0.74 -4.50 18.19
N LYS A 161 -0.99 -4.29 19.50
CA LYS A 161 -1.69 -5.26 20.35
C LYS A 161 -3.07 -5.60 19.84
N ASP A 162 -3.79 -4.59 19.35
CA ASP A 162 -5.13 -4.75 18.83
C ASP A 162 -5.08 -5.52 17.51
N TYR A 163 -4.17 -5.17 16.61
CA TYR A 163 -3.94 -5.90 15.37
C TYR A 163 -3.57 -7.36 15.61
N LEU A 164 -2.61 -7.61 16.50
CA LEU A 164 -2.19 -8.97 16.87
C LEU A 164 -3.30 -9.77 17.56
N SER A 165 -4.21 -9.12 18.30
CA SER A 165 -5.35 -9.80 18.94
C SER A 165 -6.36 -10.33 17.91
N VAL A 166 -6.48 -9.67 16.77
CA VAL A 166 -7.36 -10.07 15.65
C VAL A 166 -6.66 -11.04 14.71
N HIS A 167 -5.45 -10.72 14.24
CA HIS A 167 -4.74 -11.52 13.24
C HIS A 167 -3.94 -12.68 13.84
N GLY A 168 -3.52 -12.60 15.09
CA GLY A 168 -2.68 -13.58 15.78
C GLY A 168 -1.19 -13.46 15.41
N GLU A 169 -0.34 -13.92 16.33
CA GLU A 169 1.11 -13.87 16.15
C GLU A 169 1.59 -14.77 14.98
N ASP A 170 1.00 -15.94 14.82
CA ASP A 170 1.35 -16.87 13.74
C ASP A 170 1.10 -16.27 12.36
N TYR A 171 0.08 -15.41 12.20
CA TYR A 171 -0.23 -14.72 10.95
C TYR A 171 0.87 -13.71 10.61
N CYS A 172 1.21 -12.83 11.54
CA CYS A 172 2.28 -11.86 11.36
C CYS A 172 3.65 -12.52 11.13
N ASN A 173 3.91 -13.66 11.78
CA ASN A 173 5.13 -14.44 11.58
C ASN A 173 5.24 -15.10 10.20
N SER A 174 4.11 -15.51 9.61
CA SER A 174 4.10 -16.29 8.37
C SER A 174 3.81 -15.47 7.12
N TYR A 175 3.02 -14.40 7.27
CA TYR A 175 2.49 -13.60 6.16
C TYR A 175 2.77 -12.11 6.29
N GLY A 176 3.52 -11.68 7.30
CA GLY A 176 3.73 -10.28 7.63
C GLY A 176 3.75 -9.37 6.43
N ALA A 177 2.97 -8.31 6.47
CA ALA A 177 2.77 -7.16 5.56
C ALA A 177 3.34 -7.23 4.12
N GLY A 178 3.68 -8.36 3.65
CA GLY A 178 4.22 -8.66 2.32
C GLY A 178 4.37 -10.15 2.17
N VAL A 179 3.88 -10.66 1.07
CA VAL A 179 4.03 -12.03 0.59
C VAL A 179 5.45 -12.55 0.89
N GLY A 180 5.53 -13.64 1.63
CA GLY A 180 6.78 -14.39 1.72
C GLY A 180 7.73 -14.05 2.86
N SER A 181 7.24 -13.77 4.07
CA SER A 181 8.12 -13.63 5.26
C SER A 181 8.83 -14.94 5.67
N GLY A 182 8.47 -16.07 5.08
CA GLY A 182 9.29 -17.29 5.08
C GLY A 182 9.32 -18.12 6.39
N ILE A 183 8.56 -17.77 7.42
CA ILE A 183 8.43 -18.63 8.61
C ILE A 183 7.19 -19.51 8.45
N GLU A 184 7.40 -20.78 8.19
CA GLU A 184 6.31 -21.75 8.12
C GLU A 184 5.77 -22.07 9.53
N ALA A 185 4.52 -21.67 9.80
CA ALA A 185 3.75 -22.18 10.91
C ALA A 185 2.92 -23.39 10.43
N PRO A 186 3.20 -24.67 10.82
CA PRO A 186 2.56 -25.84 10.27
C PRO A 186 1.03 -25.86 10.39
N LYS A 187 0.49 -25.31 11.47
CA LYS A 187 -0.96 -25.20 11.68
C LYS A 187 -1.60 -24.23 10.71
N LEU A 188 -0.94 -23.09 10.48
CA LEU A 188 -1.40 -22.07 9.54
C LEU A 188 -1.35 -22.59 8.11
N THR A 189 -0.26 -23.26 7.72
CA THR A 189 -0.10 -23.89 6.39
C THR A 189 -1.22 -24.90 6.10
N LYS A 190 -1.54 -25.76 7.07
CA LYS A 190 -2.65 -26.71 6.94
C LYS A 190 -3.99 -26.00 6.76
N ARG A 191 -4.26 -24.99 7.58
CA ARG A 191 -5.49 -24.20 7.53
C ARG A 191 -5.64 -23.47 6.20
N ILE A 192 -4.59 -22.84 5.69
CA ILE A 192 -4.60 -22.18 4.39
C ILE A 192 -4.95 -23.16 3.29
N LYS A 193 -4.35 -24.35 3.28
CA LYS A 193 -4.65 -25.40 2.30
C LYS A 193 -6.12 -25.81 2.34
N GLU A 194 -6.66 -26.09 3.52
CA GLU A 194 -8.06 -26.51 3.71
C GLU A 194 -9.03 -25.40 3.27
N TRP A 195 -8.75 -24.15 3.66
CA TRP A 195 -9.54 -23.00 3.25
C TRP A 195 -9.47 -22.77 1.74
N THR A 196 -8.28 -22.85 1.13
CA THR A 196 -8.08 -22.72 -0.32
C THR A 196 -8.92 -23.72 -1.09
N GLU A 197 -8.87 -25.01 -0.70
CA GLU A 197 -9.66 -26.07 -1.35
C GLU A 197 -11.17 -25.81 -1.24
N GLN A 198 -11.66 -25.35 -0.10
CA GLN A 198 -13.07 -25.04 0.13
C GLN A 198 -13.51 -23.82 -0.67
N THR A 199 -12.71 -22.76 -0.67
CA THR A 199 -12.98 -21.50 -1.36
C THR A 199 -13.03 -21.69 -2.87
N LEU A 200 -12.07 -22.44 -3.44
CA LEU A 200 -12.07 -22.78 -4.87
C LEU A 200 -13.27 -23.65 -5.27
N LYS A 201 -13.70 -24.62 -4.43
CA LYS A 201 -14.91 -25.43 -4.69
C LYS A 201 -16.18 -24.59 -4.75
N ARG A 202 -16.20 -23.45 -4.07
CA ARG A 202 -17.32 -22.48 -4.10
C ARG A 202 -17.27 -21.54 -5.31
N GLY A 203 -16.21 -21.59 -6.11
CA GLY A 203 -16.02 -20.75 -7.27
C GLY A 203 -15.40 -19.38 -6.94
N LEU A 204 -14.93 -19.17 -5.72
CA LEU A 204 -14.23 -17.96 -5.33
C LEU A 204 -12.74 -18.06 -5.66
N PHE A 205 -12.14 -16.96 -6.05
CA PHE A 205 -10.73 -16.88 -6.41
C PHE A 205 -9.82 -16.97 -5.17
N VAL A 206 -8.72 -17.72 -5.30
CA VAL A 206 -7.58 -17.73 -4.36
C VAL A 206 -6.31 -17.74 -5.18
N GLY A 207 -5.31 -17.00 -4.74
CA GLY A 207 -4.02 -16.95 -5.42
C GLY A 207 -2.96 -16.19 -4.62
N GLU A 208 -1.75 -16.30 -5.12
CA GLU A 208 -0.57 -15.58 -4.70
C GLU A 208 0.16 -15.06 -5.94
N PHE A 209 0.62 -13.83 -5.91
CA PHE A 209 1.37 -13.19 -6.99
C PHE A 209 2.44 -12.29 -6.41
N SER A 210 3.65 -12.38 -6.95
CA SER A 210 4.77 -11.52 -6.55
C SER A 210 5.60 -11.15 -7.78
N GLU A 211 5.85 -9.85 -7.95
CA GLU A 211 6.73 -9.31 -8.97
C GLU A 211 7.47 -8.08 -8.44
N HIS A 212 8.77 -8.13 -8.48
CA HIS A 212 9.67 -7.06 -8.03
C HIS A 212 10.85 -6.92 -9.02
N ASP A 213 10.48 -6.73 -10.27
CA ASP A 213 11.43 -6.53 -11.36
C ASP A 213 11.83 -5.06 -11.52
N SER A 214 12.46 -4.74 -12.66
CA SER A 214 12.88 -3.39 -12.99
C SER A 214 11.76 -2.40 -13.29
N LYS A 215 10.51 -2.87 -13.53
CA LYS A 215 9.37 -2.01 -13.87
C LYS A 215 8.43 -1.84 -12.69
N TYR A 216 8.11 -2.93 -12.02
CA TYR A 216 7.03 -3.00 -11.05
C TYR A 216 7.50 -3.60 -9.73
N PHE A 217 6.92 -3.11 -8.66
CA PHE A 217 6.96 -3.75 -7.35
C PHE A 217 5.52 -4.03 -6.95
N ARG A 218 5.03 -5.22 -7.29
CA ARG A 218 3.64 -5.63 -7.11
C ARG A 218 3.58 -6.97 -6.39
N ILE A 219 2.69 -7.06 -5.43
CA ILE A 219 2.42 -8.29 -4.70
C ILE A 219 0.93 -8.41 -4.48
N ALA A 220 0.40 -9.62 -4.47
CA ALA A 220 -0.98 -9.89 -4.12
C ALA A 220 -1.13 -11.28 -3.54
N GLU A 221 -1.94 -11.41 -2.52
CA GLU A 221 -2.28 -12.70 -1.94
C GLU A 221 -3.72 -12.72 -1.43
N ARG A 222 -4.25 -13.91 -1.31
CA ARG A 222 -5.52 -14.15 -0.67
C ARG A 222 -5.43 -15.35 0.27
N THR A 223 -5.67 -15.11 1.56
CA THR A 223 -5.48 -16.05 2.67
C THR A 223 -6.69 -16.02 3.61
N PRO A 224 -6.92 -17.05 4.46
CA PRO A 224 -7.99 -17.01 5.45
C PRO A 224 -7.66 -16.05 6.59
N LEU A 225 -8.65 -15.32 7.08
CA LEU A 225 -8.58 -14.68 8.40
C LEU A 225 -8.43 -15.73 9.50
N PRO A 226 -7.98 -15.41 10.71
CA PRO A 226 -7.89 -16.34 11.84
C PRO A 226 -9.21 -17.06 12.13
N GLU A 227 -9.14 -18.24 12.75
CA GLU A 227 -10.33 -19.03 13.09
C GLU A 227 -11.26 -18.24 14.01
N GLY A 228 -12.55 -18.19 13.63
CA GLY A 228 -13.58 -17.44 14.34
C GLY A 228 -13.65 -15.96 13.97
N ILE A 229 -12.74 -15.45 13.15
CA ILE A 229 -12.75 -14.07 12.66
C ILE A 229 -13.40 -14.02 11.28
N ALA A 230 -14.47 -13.25 11.16
CA ALA A 230 -15.20 -13.02 9.91
C ALA A 230 -14.83 -11.69 9.25
N SER A 231 -14.39 -10.70 10.04
CA SER A 231 -14.01 -9.37 9.60
C SER A 231 -12.86 -8.81 10.44
N GLU A 232 -12.14 -7.84 9.91
CA GLU A 232 -11.05 -7.11 10.59
C GLU A 232 -11.61 -6.03 11.54
N THR A 233 -12.41 -6.48 12.50
CA THR A 233 -12.93 -5.69 13.62
C THR A 233 -12.46 -6.30 14.93
N MET A 234 -12.50 -5.53 16.03
CA MET A 234 -11.97 -6.00 17.33
C MET A 234 -12.65 -7.25 17.87
N ASP A 235 -13.93 -7.44 17.57
CA ASP A 235 -14.69 -8.64 17.96
C ASP A 235 -14.75 -9.71 16.86
N GLY A 236 -14.09 -9.47 15.73
CA GLY A 236 -14.07 -10.37 14.57
C GLY A 236 -15.39 -10.53 13.83
N SER A 237 -16.43 -9.75 14.17
CA SER A 237 -17.74 -9.83 13.54
C SER A 237 -17.96 -8.70 12.53
N TYR A 238 -18.93 -8.85 11.61
CA TYR A 238 -19.22 -7.85 10.59
C TYR A 238 -19.65 -6.50 11.18
N SER A 239 -19.23 -5.43 10.50
CA SER A 239 -19.61 -4.04 10.73
C SER A 239 -20.58 -3.50 9.68
N CYS A 240 -20.73 -4.22 8.55
CA CYS A 240 -21.61 -3.86 7.47
C CYS A 240 -22.82 -4.80 7.38
N SER A 241 -23.99 -4.25 6.98
CA SER A 241 -25.20 -5.04 6.79
C SER A 241 -25.19 -5.92 5.53
N THR A 242 -24.22 -5.71 4.63
CA THR A 242 -24.07 -6.50 3.41
C THR A 242 -22.61 -6.67 3.01
N LEU A 243 -22.30 -7.76 2.35
CA LEU A 243 -20.97 -8.10 1.88
C LEU A 243 -20.67 -7.39 0.55
N MET A 244 -19.41 -7.45 0.10
CA MET A 244 -18.95 -6.91 -1.19
C MET A 244 -18.84 -7.98 -2.27
N GLY A 245 -18.86 -7.55 -3.52
CA GLY A 245 -18.53 -8.34 -4.70
C GLY A 245 -19.16 -9.73 -4.75
N ASP A 246 -18.37 -10.72 -5.11
CA ASP A 246 -18.80 -12.11 -5.26
C ASP A 246 -19.29 -12.73 -3.94
N PHE A 247 -18.88 -12.17 -2.80
CA PHE A 247 -19.31 -12.67 -1.48
C PHE A 247 -20.78 -12.43 -1.19
N ARG A 248 -21.42 -11.48 -1.87
CA ARG A 248 -22.86 -11.23 -1.74
C ARG A 248 -23.71 -12.39 -2.26
N GLU A 249 -23.27 -13.01 -3.36
CA GLU A 249 -24.01 -14.08 -4.02
C GLU A 249 -23.57 -15.47 -3.53
N ILE A 250 -22.24 -15.66 -3.38
CA ILE A 250 -21.66 -16.94 -3.03
C ILE A 250 -21.61 -17.14 -1.52
N GLY A 251 -21.59 -16.06 -0.75
CA GLY A 251 -21.42 -16.02 0.70
C GLY A 251 -19.97 -15.84 1.12
N ALA A 252 -19.79 -15.39 2.35
CA ALA A 252 -18.46 -15.13 2.93
C ALA A 252 -17.61 -16.38 3.00
N ASP A 253 -16.32 -16.25 2.75
CA ASP A 253 -15.31 -17.29 2.92
C ASP A 253 -14.34 -16.99 4.07
N ASN A 254 -14.52 -15.85 4.76
CA ASN A 254 -13.65 -15.34 5.80
C ASN A 254 -12.20 -15.23 5.31
N GLY A 255 -12.05 -14.80 4.06
CA GLY A 255 -10.77 -14.54 3.44
C GLY A 255 -10.31 -13.10 3.61
N TYR A 256 -9.01 -12.93 3.56
CA TYR A 256 -8.31 -11.65 3.55
C TYR A 256 -7.55 -11.51 2.24
N THR A 257 -7.63 -10.35 1.63
CA THR A 257 -6.88 -10.02 0.42
C THR A 257 -5.92 -8.88 0.71
N ALA A 258 -4.65 -9.06 0.40
CA ALA A 258 -3.64 -8.01 0.46
C ALA A 258 -3.05 -7.78 -0.93
N ILE A 259 -2.95 -6.52 -1.36
CA ILE A 259 -2.32 -6.12 -2.62
C ILE A 259 -1.38 -4.94 -2.36
N GLY A 260 -0.13 -5.06 -2.79
CA GLY A 260 0.77 -3.93 -3.01
C GLY A 260 0.81 -3.63 -4.50
N PHE A 261 0.16 -2.56 -4.94
CA PHE A 261 0.14 -2.17 -6.36
C PHE A 261 1.45 -1.57 -6.82
N SER A 262 2.04 -0.78 -5.93
CA SER A 262 3.28 -0.05 -6.13
C SER A 262 3.81 0.36 -4.76
N PRO A 263 4.99 0.99 -4.67
CA PRO A 263 5.45 1.57 -3.41
C PRO A 263 4.53 2.64 -2.81
N PHE A 264 3.54 3.10 -3.56
CA PHE A 264 2.66 4.21 -3.16
C PHE A 264 1.22 3.80 -2.87
N ASN A 265 0.89 2.54 -3.08
CA ASN A 265 -0.46 2.05 -2.86
C ASN A 265 -0.48 0.63 -2.30
N SER A 266 -1.35 0.44 -1.33
CA SER A 266 -1.74 -0.87 -0.84
C SER A 266 -3.26 -0.99 -0.77
N PHE A 267 -3.71 -2.22 -0.71
CA PHE A 267 -5.10 -2.61 -0.62
C PHE A 267 -5.18 -3.77 0.36
N VAL A 268 -6.01 -3.65 1.35
CA VAL A 268 -6.38 -4.77 2.20
C VAL A 268 -7.89 -4.91 2.22
N ALA A 269 -8.39 -6.13 2.23
CA ALA A 269 -9.82 -6.36 2.14
C ALA A 269 -10.23 -7.67 2.81
N ASN A 270 -11.39 -7.64 3.43
CA ASN A 270 -12.13 -8.80 3.85
C ASN A 270 -13.41 -8.97 3.00
N ASN A 271 -14.42 -9.68 3.47
CA ASN A 271 -15.62 -9.92 2.68
C ASN A 271 -16.62 -8.74 2.67
N GLU A 272 -16.47 -7.74 3.56
CA GLU A 272 -17.46 -6.66 3.72
C GLU A 272 -16.93 -5.26 3.41
N PHE A 273 -15.62 -5.04 3.52
CA PHE A 273 -15.01 -3.76 3.18
C PHE A 273 -13.60 -3.92 2.61
N VAL A 274 -13.18 -2.86 1.96
CA VAL A 274 -11.84 -2.70 1.40
C VAL A 274 -11.22 -1.44 1.96
N ILE A 275 -9.95 -1.51 2.36
CA ILE A 275 -9.16 -0.33 2.71
C ILE A 275 -8.13 -0.09 1.62
N LEU A 276 -8.17 1.10 1.04
CA LEU A 276 -7.22 1.56 0.04
C LEU A 276 -6.23 2.52 0.70
N PHE A 277 -4.93 2.24 0.58
CA PHE A 277 -3.86 3.08 1.13
C PHE A 277 -3.17 3.85 0.01
N LEU A 278 -3.04 5.15 0.17
CA LEU A 278 -2.26 6.02 -0.68
C LEU A 278 -1.12 6.63 0.15
N PHE A 279 0.12 6.31 -0.18
CA PHE A 279 1.33 6.84 0.44
C PHE A 279 1.85 8.02 -0.37
N SER A 280 1.63 9.22 0.11
CA SER A 280 1.98 10.47 -0.57
C SER A 280 3.26 11.08 -0.01
N PRO A 281 4.38 11.06 -0.74
CA PRO A 281 5.62 11.72 -0.32
C PRO A 281 5.49 13.24 -0.47
N ILE A 282 5.32 13.95 0.64
CA ILE A 282 5.11 15.41 0.64
C ILE A 282 6.44 16.17 0.68
N SER A 283 7.37 15.70 1.49
CA SER A 283 8.73 16.22 1.60
C SER A 283 9.69 15.12 2.04
N GLN A 284 10.98 15.43 2.13
CA GLN A 284 12.00 14.46 2.54
C GLN A 284 11.75 13.84 3.92
N ASN A 285 10.99 14.49 4.79
CA ASN A 285 10.72 14.07 6.16
C ASN A 285 9.21 14.07 6.50
N LYS A 286 8.36 14.05 5.48
CA LYS A 286 6.91 14.01 5.68
C LYS A 286 6.24 13.19 4.61
N THR A 287 5.47 12.20 5.04
CA THR A 287 4.60 11.37 4.20
C THR A 287 3.16 11.50 4.73
N VAL A 288 2.19 11.57 3.85
CA VAL A 288 0.77 11.45 4.21
C VAL A 288 0.28 10.11 3.72
N VAL A 289 -0.32 9.33 4.62
CA VAL A 289 -0.98 8.07 4.29
C VAL A 289 -2.48 8.29 4.35
N THR A 290 -3.11 8.35 3.17
CA THR A 290 -4.56 8.46 3.07
C THR A 290 -5.15 7.06 3.02
N GLN A 291 -6.13 6.80 3.87
CA GLN A 291 -6.91 5.56 3.86
C GLN A 291 -8.34 5.85 3.45
N TYR A 292 -8.88 5.00 2.56
CA TYR A 292 -10.27 5.02 2.15
C TYR A 292 -10.89 3.68 2.53
N TRP A 293 -11.90 3.69 3.37
CA TRP A 293 -12.74 2.50 3.63
C TRP A 293 -13.88 2.48 2.63
N VAL A 294 -13.89 1.47 1.80
CA VAL A 294 -14.90 1.27 0.76
C VAL A 294 -15.77 0.09 1.14
N THR A 295 -17.08 0.31 1.18
CA THR A 295 -18.11 -0.70 1.45
C THR A 295 -19.06 -0.81 0.26
N HIS A 296 -19.92 -1.82 0.23
CA HIS A 296 -20.98 -1.85 -0.76
C HIS A 296 -21.87 -0.59 -0.64
N LYS A 297 -22.31 -0.04 -1.79
CA LYS A 297 -23.07 1.23 -1.83
C LYS A 297 -24.34 1.25 -0.99
N ASP A 298 -25.02 0.09 -0.86
CA ASP A 298 -26.27 -0.07 -0.12
C ASP A 298 -26.04 -0.56 1.33
N ALA A 299 -24.80 -0.75 1.77
CA ALA A 299 -24.52 -1.20 3.13
C ALA A 299 -24.87 -0.12 4.16
N GLU A 300 -25.56 -0.53 5.21
CA GLU A 300 -25.57 0.17 6.50
C GLU A 300 -24.28 -0.22 7.23
N VAL A 301 -23.57 0.76 7.76
CA VAL A 301 -22.21 0.57 8.28
C VAL A 301 -22.11 1.11 9.70
N ASP A 302 -21.67 0.28 10.62
CA ASP A 302 -21.13 0.73 11.90
C ASP A 302 -19.70 1.23 11.65
N VAL A 303 -19.56 2.54 11.38
CA VAL A 303 -18.32 3.16 10.97
C VAL A 303 -17.26 3.04 12.06
N ASP A 304 -17.61 3.31 13.31
CA ASP A 304 -16.66 3.27 14.44
C ASP A 304 -16.07 1.87 14.61
N LYS A 305 -16.91 0.84 14.50
CA LYS A 305 -16.49 -0.55 14.54
C LYS A 305 -15.58 -0.92 13.35
N MET A 306 -15.96 -0.49 12.13
CA MET A 306 -15.23 -0.80 10.89
C MET A 306 -13.82 -0.23 10.88
N ILE A 307 -13.66 1.03 11.33
CA ILE A 307 -12.38 1.73 11.18
C ILE A 307 -11.40 1.44 12.32
N PHE A 308 -11.88 1.07 13.50
CA PHE A 308 -11.10 1.08 14.75
C PHE A 308 -9.75 0.39 14.63
N LEU A 309 -9.71 -0.84 14.14
CA LEU A 309 -8.48 -1.64 14.07
C LEU A 309 -7.39 -0.95 13.24
N TRP A 310 -7.71 -0.58 12.01
CA TRP A 310 -6.76 0.04 11.09
C TRP A 310 -6.47 1.51 11.41
N ASP A 311 -7.42 2.21 12.04
CA ASP A 311 -7.19 3.56 12.55
C ASP A 311 -6.15 3.56 13.67
N GLN A 312 -6.30 2.63 14.60
CA GLN A 312 -5.35 2.43 15.70
C GLN A 312 -3.98 1.99 15.18
N THR A 313 -3.94 0.96 14.33
CA THR A 313 -2.71 0.43 13.73
C THR A 313 -1.93 1.53 12.99
N SER A 314 -2.59 2.30 12.13
CA SER A 314 -1.91 3.36 11.38
C SER A 314 -1.50 4.56 12.24
N THR A 315 -2.20 4.80 13.35
CA THR A 315 -1.79 5.79 14.35
C THR A 315 -0.50 5.35 15.04
N GLU A 316 -0.40 4.09 15.43
CA GLU A 316 0.80 3.50 16.03
C GLU A 316 1.97 3.48 15.03
N ASP A 317 1.73 3.07 13.77
CA ASP A 317 2.71 3.13 12.68
C ASP A 317 3.28 4.53 12.50
N SER A 318 2.44 5.56 12.54
CA SER A 318 2.89 6.94 12.38
C SER A 318 3.85 7.35 13.49
N GLN A 319 3.59 6.93 14.73
CA GLN A 319 4.44 7.19 15.89
C GLN A 319 5.78 6.42 15.79
N LEU A 320 5.72 5.15 15.40
CA LEU A 320 6.91 4.31 15.20
C LEU A 320 7.81 4.89 14.10
N CYS A 321 7.23 5.28 12.96
CA CYS A 321 7.97 5.91 11.87
C CYS A 321 8.61 7.23 12.29
N GLU A 322 7.92 8.06 13.08
CA GLU A 322 8.47 9.30 13.60
C GLU A 322 9.64 9.05 14.57
N MET A 323 9.51 8.06 15.46
CA MET A 323 10.58 7.66 16.38
C MET A 323 11.80 7.13 15.60
N ASN A 324 11.56 6.28 14.60
CA ASN A 324 12.61 5.74 13.74
C ASN A 324 13.32 6.87 12.95
N GLN A 325 12.57 7.80 12.39
CA GLN A 325 13.12 8.97 11.68
C GLN A 325 14.03 9.80 12.59
N LYS A 326 13.64 10.07 13.85
CA LYS A 326 14.48 10.75 14.84
C LYS A 326 15.77 9.99 15.12
N GLY A 327 15.67 8.66 15.22
CA GLY A 327 16.84 7.78 15.37
C GLY A 327 17.78 7.85 14.17
N ILE A 328 17.21 7.82 12.96
CA ILE A 328 17.96 7.96 11.70
C ILE A 328 18.66 9.32 11.61
N GLU A 329 18.05 10.40 12.06
CA GLU A 329 18.63 11.75 12.05
C GLU A 329 19.73 11.95 13.09
N SER A 330 19.90 11.00 14.01
CA SER A 330 20.95 11.04 15.02
C SER A 330 22.35 10.99 14.40
N ARG A 331 23.29 11.70 15.01
CA ARG A 331 24.73 11.64 14.64
C ARG A 331 25.35 10.25 14.85
N SER A 332 24.72 9.42 15.67
CA SER A 332 25.19 8.08 16.00
C SER A 332 24.49 6.99 15.17
N TYR A 333 23.67 7.38 14.19
CA TYR A 333 23.00 6.42 13.33
C TYR A 333 24.00 5.55 12.58
N GLN A 334 23.76 4.26 12.61
CA GLN A 334 24.45 3.29 11.78
C GLN A 334 23.41 2.32 11.19
N PRO A 335 23.51 2.03 9.88
CA PRO A 335 22.61 1.07 9.26
C PRO A 335 22.68 -0.30 9.96
N GLY A 336 21.52 -0.82 10.34
CA GLY A 336 21.40 -2.16 10.91
C GLY A 336 21.52 -3.26 9.84
N LYS A 337 21.48 -4.51 10.28
CA LYS A 337 21.29 -5.68 9.42
C LYS A 337 19.81 -6.02 9.40
N TYR A 338 19.34 -6.50 8.25
CA TYR A 338 17.99 -7.02 8.14
C TYR A 338 17.87 -8.40 8.78
N GLY A 339 16.73 -8.64 9.42
CA GLY A 339 16.35 -9.95 9.94
C GLY A 339 15.72 -10.84 8.89
N ASP A 340 15.49 -12.10 9.24
CA ASP A 340 14.92 -13.10 8.32
C ASP A 340 13.48 -12.76 7.87
N LEU A 341 12.72 -11.99 8.67
CA LEU A 341 11.37 -11.54 8.36
C LEU A 341 11.31 -10.36 7.39
N GLU A 342 12.45 -9.74 7.06
CA GLU A 342 12.53 -8.51 6.27
C GLU A 342 12.84 -8.78 4.79
N THR A 343 12.51 -9.97 4.28
CA THR A 343 12.77 -10.34 2.87
C THR A 343 12.10 -9.37 1.88
N SER A 344 10.85 -9.00 2.15
CA SER A 344 10.09 -8.06 1.32
C SER A 344 10.73 -6.67 1.32
N LEU A 345 11.30 -6.26 2.43
CA LEU A 345 12.03 -5.01 2.56
C LEU A 345 13.31 -5.00 1.70
N VAL A 346 14.08 -6.09 1.72
CA VAL A 346 15.28 -6.24 0.87
C VAL A 346 14.91 -6.23 -0.62
N GLN A 347 13.81 -6.87 -1.01
CA GLN A 347 13.30 -6.84 -2.38
C GLN A 347 12.90 -5.42 -2.80
N TYR A 348 12.20 -4.70 -1.92
CA TYR A 348 11.86 -3.30 -2.17
C TYR A 348 13.09 -2.42 -2.32
N GLN A 349 14.09 -2.61 -1.47
CA GLN A 349 15.33 -1.84 -1.52
C GLN A 349 16.11 -2.07 -2.83
N LYS A 350 16.14 -3.30 -3.35
CA LYS A 350 16.69 -3.60 -4.68
C LYS A 350 15.95 -2.84 -5.78
N PHE A 351 14.62 -2.91 -5.77
CA PHE A 351 13.79 -2.17 -6.70
C PHE A 351 14.07 -0.66 -6.64
N TYR A 352 14.10 -0.09 -5.43
CA TYR A 352 14.35 1.33 -5.18
C TYR A 352 15.71 1.78 -5.71
N LEU A 353 16.78 1.06 -5.38
CA LEU A 353 18.13 1.38 -5.83
C LEU A 353 18.30 1.23 -7.36
N ASN A 354 17.70 0.22 -7.96
CA ASN A 354 17.73 0.04 -9.41
C ASN A 354 17.09 1.22 -10.15
N HIS A 355 15.96 1.72 -9.65
CA HIS A 355 15.30 2.89 -10.23
C HIS A 355 16.14 4.16 -10.09
N LEU A 356 16.76 4.38 -8.93
CA LEU A 356 17.66 5.52 -8.72
C LEU A 356 18.89 5.46 -9.63
N GLN A 357 19.54 4.31 -9.73
CA GLN A 357 20.72 4.12 -10.58
C GLN A 357 20.39 4.32 -12.07
N THR A 358 19.25 3.78 -12.52
CA THR A 358 18.77 3.99 -13.89
C THR A 358 18.51 5.47 -14.16
N HIS A 359 17.82 6.16 -13.23
CA HIS A 359 17.57 7.60 -13.36
C HIS A 359 18.87 8.42 -13.44
N LEU A 360 19.88 8.07 -12.65
CA LEU A 360 21.19 8.74 -12.71
C LEU A 360 21.88 8.55 -14.07
N ASN A 361 21.75 7.37 -14.67
CA ASN A 361 22.34 7.10 -16.00
C ASN A 361 21.61 7.86 -17.11
N ASP A 362 20.28 8.07 -16.97
CA ASP A 362 19.46 8.85 -17.92
C ASP A 362 19.77 10.36 -17.89
N LEU A 363 20.45 10.85 -16.84
CA LEU A 363 20.84 12.26 -16.68
C LEU A 363 22.22 12.59 -17.26
N VAL A 364 23.00 11.60 -17.66
CA VAL A 364 24.33 11.73 -18.30
C VAL A 364 24.17 11.74 -19.80
#